data_95a96bd806f7df8af54336b1a1dcf461
#
_entry.id   95a96bd806f7df8af54336b1a1dcf461
#
_cell.length_a   1.000
_cell.length_b   1.000
_cell.length_c   1.000
_cell.angle_alpha   90.00
_cell.angle_beta   90.00
_cell.angle_gamma   90.00
#
_symmetry.space_group_name_H-M   'P 1'
#
loop_
_entity.id
_entity.type
_entity.pdbx_description
1 polymer ?
#
loop_
_entity_poly.entity_id
_entity_poly.type
_entity_poly.pdbx_seq_one_letter_code
_entity_poly.pdbx_strand_id
1 'polypeptide(L)'
;MANGDRGMALTSKGSSGAKRTITSAVNLHYRSSPVGAMDIRPSAPPLLNPPPARRREALQQMLARYAYRRGKFLLASGRRSEHYVNCKPVSLSSSGATLLAPLLLEQVHPAAQTVAGLTLGADPLVSCVAMAAGLAGRRLDALIVRKEPKGHGTGAWIEGPLPPPGARVTVLEDVVTTGNSCLKAVQRLREAGYTVQEVVAVVDRQEGGQAALAAAGLHLKSLFLLEHISTPLEHQP
;
A
#
# COMPACT_ATOMS: atom_id res chain seq x y z
N MET A 1 -13.05 -35.23 63.75
CA MET A 1 -12.50 -36.61 63.84
C MET A 1 -11.79 -36.80 62.53
N ALA A 2 -10.53 -36.58 62.52
CA ALA A 2 -9.42 -37.51 62.70
C ALA A 2 -9.04 -38.16 61.36
N ASN A 3 -7.88 -37.69 60.85
CA ASN A 3 -6.71 -38.47 60.46
C ASN A 3 -6.84 -39.29 59.16
N GLY A 4 -5.92 -39.31 58.27
CA GLY A 4 -4.48 -39.45 58.42
C GLY A 4 -3.76 -39.42 57.07
N ASP A 5 -2.68 -38.85 57.18
CA ASP A 5 -1.39 -38.88 56.59
C ASP A 5 -0.92 -40.27 56.09
N ARG A 6 -0.20 -40.25 54.98
CA ARG A 6 1.05 -40.97 54.69
C ARG A 6 1.38 -40.93 53.20
N GLY A 7 2.34 -40.26 52.88
CA GLY A 7 3.45 -40.23 52.10
C GLY A 7 3.98 -41.55 51.54
N MET A 8 4.40 -41.58 50.32
CA MET A 8 5.50 -42.43 49.84
C MET A 8 6.13 -41.87 48.56
N ALA A 9 7.35 -41.47 48.68
CA ALA A 9 8.24 -41.17 47.55
C ALA A 9 8.65 -42.48 46.89
N LEU A 10 8.71 -42.50 45.57
CA LEU A 10 9.57 -43.43 44.81
C LEU A 10 10.10 -42.76 43.56
N THR A 11 11.42 -42.73 43.53
CA THR A 11 12.31 -42.39 42.45
C THR A 11 12.29 -43.46 41.38
N SER A 12 12.33 -43.09 40.08
CA SER A 12 13.18 -43.76 39.11
C SER A 12 13.18 -43.06 37.73
N LYS A 13 14.35 -42.64 37.36
CA LYS A 13 15.08 -42.83 36.10
C LYS A 13 14.32 -42.63 34.77
N GLY A 14 14.58 -41.53 34.05
CA GLY A 14 15.45 -41.57 32.90
C GLY A 14 14.86 -42.17 31.62
N SER A 15 14.43 -41.31 30.69
CA SER A 15 14.68 -41.60 29.27
C SER A 15 14.80 -40.27 28.50
N SER A 16 15.95 -40.11 27.91
CA SER A 16 16.30 -38.99 27.00
C SER A 16 15.40 -39.07 25.78
N GLY A 17 14.47 -38.16 25.69
CA GLY A 17 13.70 -37.86 24.46
C GLY A 17 14.20 -36.58 23.87
N ALA A 18 15.09 -36.68 22.88
CA ALA A 18 15.59 -35.56 22.13
C ALA A 18 14.42 -34.77 21.48
N LYS A 19 14.14 -33.60 22.00
CA LYS A 19 13.30 -32.61 21.32
C LYS A 19 14.03 -32.16 20.06
N ARG A 20 13.65 -32.72 18.92
CA ARG A 20 14.03 -32.17 17.63
C ARG A 20 13.38 -30.80 17.46
N THR A 21 14.14 -29.78 17.77
CA THR A 21 13.82 -28.41 17.38
C THR A 21 13.96 -28.34 15.86
N ILE A 22 12.84 -28.35 15.15
CA ILE A 22 12.84 -28.05 13.72
C ILE A 22 13.03 -26.55 13.58
N THR A 23 14.29 -26.13 13.58
CA THR A 23 14.66 -24.77 13.17
C THR A 23 14.67 -24.76 11.64
N SER A 24 13.53 -24.62 11.03
CA SER A 24 13.40 -24.28 9.61
C SER A 24 13.83 -22.83 9.46
N ALA A 25 15.14 -22.62 9.38
CA ALA A 25 15.69 -21.37 8.91
C ALA A 25 15.42 -21.29 7.41
N VAL A 26 14.32 -20.63 7.03
CA VAL A 26 14.16 -20.11 5.67
C VAL A 26 15.18 -18.98 5.54
N ASN A 27 16.38 -19.36 5.11
CA ASN A 27 17.40 -18.41 4.67
C ASN A 27 16.91 -17.74 3.39
N LEU A 28 16.09 -16.70 3.56
CA LEU A 28 15.89 -15.72 2.51
C LEU A 28 17.21 -14.97 2.38
N HIS A 29 18.08 -15.48 1.49
CA HIS A 29 19.25 -14.74 1.06
C HIS A 29 18.77 -13.53 0.25
N TYR A 30 18.32 -12.51 0.94
CA TYR A 30 18.35 -11.17 0.44
C TYR A 30 19.84 -10.79 0.35
N ARG A 31 20.47 -11.15 -0.76
CA ARG A 31 21.75 -10.57 -1.11
C ARG A 31 21.51 -9.09 -1.34
N SER A 32 21.64 -8.32 -0.28
CA SER A 32 21.92 -6.90 -0.35
C SER A 32 23.28 -6.77 -1.02
N SER A 33 23.32 -6.57 -2.34
CA SER A 33 24.46 -5.87 -2.92
C SER A 33 24.64 -4.61 -2.08
N PRO A 34 25.85 -4.22 -1.68
CA PRO A 34 26.05 -2.96 -1.02
C PRO A 34 25.81 -1.84 -2.05
N VAL A 35 24.55 -1.52 -2.26
CA VAL A 35 24.19 -0.21 -2.75
C VAL A 35 24.61 0.69 -1.60
N GLY A 36 25.70 1.43 -1.78
CA GLY A 36 26.16 2.40 -0.79
C GLY A 36 24.93 3.15 -0.28
N ALA A 37 24.86 3.36 1.02
CA ALA A 37 23.76 4.06 1.65
C ALA A 37 23.60 5.41 0.96
N MET A 38 22.80 5.42 -0.10
CA MET A 38 22.44 6.63 -0.81
C MET A 38 21.55 7.38 0.16
N ASP A 39 22.04 8.50 0.66
CA ASP A 39 21.25 9.39 1.49
C ASP A 39 20.01 9.79 0.70
N ILE A 40 18.91 9.09 0.97
CA ILE A 40 17.61 9.32 0.32
C ILE A 40 16.93 10.57 0.87
N ARG A 41 17.57 11.30 1.79
CA ARG A 41 17.07 12.60 2.22
C ARG A 41 17.37 13.62 1.14
N PRO A 42 16.37 14.38 0.68
CA PRO A 42 16.61 15.47 -0.25
C PRO A 42 17.57 16.48 0.38
N SER A 43 18.62 16.86 -0.34
CA SER A 43 19.67 17.79 0.08
C SER A 43 19.18 19.23 0.34
N ALA A 44 17.97 19.56 -0.04
CA ALA A 44 17.23 20.74 0.39
C ALA A 44 15.80 20.29 0.69
N PRO A 45 15.14 20.79 1.76
CA PRO A 45 13.73 20.51 1.92
C PRO A 45 13.04 21.08 0.70
N PRO A 46 12.41 20.25 -0.16
CA PRO A 46 11.46 20.79 -1.11
C PRO A 46 10.48 21.61 -0.29
N LEU A 47 10.02 22.73 -0.79
CA LEU A 47 8.98 23.51 -0.14
C LEU A 47 7.93 22.52 0.36
N LEU A 48 7.79 22.36 1.68
CA LEU A 48 6.90 21.36 2.28
C LEU A 48 5.47 21.48 1.75
N ASN A 49 5.15 22.62 1.15
CA ASN A 49 3.86 22.88 0.53
C ASN A 49 4.05 23.83 -0.68
N PRO A 50 4.52 23.35 -1.83
CA PRO A 50 4.64 24.19 -3.02
C PRO A 50 3.25 24.69 -3.46
N PRO A 51 3.18 25.84 -4.19
CA PRO A 51 1.95 26.30 -4.78
C PRO A 51 1.28 25.18 -5.60
N PRO A 52 -0.06 25.11 -5.64
CA PRO A 52 -0.79 24.04 -6.33
C PRO A 52 -0.28 23.75 -7.74
N ALA A 53 0.03 24.80 -8.52
CA ALA A 53 0.56 24.68 -9.87
C ALA A 53 1.89 23.90 -9.99
N ARG A 54 2.69 23.86 -8.93
CA ARG A 54 3.99 23.16 -8.92
C ARG A 54 3.97 21.81 -8.22
N ARG A 55 2.86 21.45 -7.53
CA ARG A 55 2.79 20.20 -6.77
C ARG A 55 2.96 18.96 -7.64
N ARG A 56 2.33 18.97 -8.82
CA ARG A 56 2.36 17.84 -9.74
C ARG A 56 3.78 17.62 -10.29
N GLU A 57 4.46 18.67 -10.69
CA GLU A 57 5.84 18.62 -11.16
C GLU A 57 6.80 18.16 -10.06
N ALA A 58 6.70 18.73 -8.87
CA ALA A 58 7.51 18.33 -7.72
C ALA A 58 7.31 16.85 -7.36
N LEU A 59 6.07 16.35 -7.38
CA LEU A 59 5.77 14.94 -7.15
C LEU A 59 6.34 14.05 -8.26
N GLN A 60 6.22 14.46 -9.52
CA GLN A 60 6.79 13.74 -10.66
C GLN A 60 8.30 13.56 -10.50
N GLN A 61 9.01 14.63 -10.14
CA GLN A 61 10.46 14.61 -9.88
C GLN A 61 10.81 13.67 -8.74
N MET A 62 10.04 13.70 -7.65
CA MET A 62 10.25 12.79 -6.51
C MET A 62 10.03 11.32 -6.91
N LEU A 63 8.97 11.02 -7.67
CA LEU A 63 8.69 9.67 -8.15
C LEU A 63 9.78 9.17 -9.10
N ALA A 64 10.22 9.99 -10.06
CA ALA A 64 11.31 9.64 -10.96
C ALA A 64 12.61 9.33 -10.21
N ARG A 65 12.93 10.11 -9.18
CA ARG A 65 14.17 9.96 -8.42
C ARG A 65 14.13 8.83 -7.41
N TYR A 66 13.04 8.65 -6.67
CA TYR A 66 12.99 7.78 -5.49
C TYR A 66 12.12 6.54 -5.66
N ALA A 67 11.14 6.56 -6.57
CA ALA A 67 10.22 5.45 -6.79
C ALA A 67 10.58 4.59 -8.00
N TYR A 68 11.15 5.19 -9.05
CA TYR A 68 11.46 4.51 -10.29
C TYR A 68 12.88 3.95 -10.33
N ARG A 69 13.04 2.77 -10.94
CA ARG A 69 14.35 2.15 -11.25
C ARG A 69 14.27 1.49 -12.62
N ARG A 70 15.33 1.68 -13.42
CA ARG A 70 15.55 0.94 -14.66
C ARG A 70 16.54 -0.18 -14.41
N GLY A 71 16.26 -1.38 -14.92
CA GLY A 71 17.11 -2.56 -14.74
C GLY A 71 16.39 -3.84 -15.15
N LYS A 72 16.96 -4.99 -14.85
CA LYS A 72 16.32 -6.29 -15.08
C LYS A 72 15.65 -6.77 -13.80
N PHE A 73 14.34 -6.77 -13.76
CA PHE A 73 13.57 -7.16 -12.58
C PHE A 73 12.69 -8.36 -12.88
N LEU A 74 12.50 -9.22 -11.87
CA LEU A 74 11.48 -10.24 -11.86
C LEU A 74 10.33 -9.73 -10.99
N LEU A 75 9.18 -9.50 -11.61
CA LEU A 75 7.98 -9.03 -10.90
C LEU A 75 7.35 -10.16 -10.08
N ALA A 76 6.51 -9.81 -9.11
CA ALA A 76 5.75 -10.79 -8.31
C ALA A 76 4.86 -11.73 -9.15
N SER A 77 4.49 -11.32 -10.36
CA SER A 77 3.79 -12.13 -11.36
C SER A 77 4.66 -13.15 -12.09
N GLY A 78 5.97 -13.21 -11.80
CA GLY A 78 6.95 -14.03 -12.54
C GLY A 78 7.40 -13.44 -13.89
N ARG A 79 6.85 -12.31 -14.31
CA ARG A 79 7.23 -11.63 -15.57
C ARG A 79 8.55 -10.84 -15.39
N ARG A 80 9.38 -10.84 -16.42
CA ARG A 80 10.55 -9.96 -16.51
C ARG A 80 10.11 -8.56 -16.93
N SER A 81 10.71 -7.54 -16.32
CA SER A 81 10.48 -6.13 -16.66
C SER A 81 11.79 -5.36 -16.61
N GLU A 82 11.95 -4.38 -17.47
CA GLU A 82 13.05 -3.42 -17.40
C GLU A 82 12.75 -2.25 -16.45
N HIS A 83 11.52 -2.15 -15.99
CA HIS A 83 11.03 -1.09 -15.14
C HIS A 83 10.55 -1.63 -13.79
N TYR A 84 10.94 -0.96 -12.73
CA TYR A 84 10.46 -1.22 -11.37
C TYR A 84 9.98 0.08 -10.75
N VAL A 85 8.76 0.06 -10.18
CA VAL A 85 8.18 1.20 -9.50
C VAL A 85 7.79 0.79 -8.08
N ASN A 86 8.26 1.55 -7.09
CA ASN A 86 7.89 1.41 -5.70
C ASN A 86 7.63 2.80 -5.12
N CYS A 87 6.39 3.15 -4.94
CA CYS A 87 6.00 4.48 -4.45
C CYS A 87 6.24 4.68 -2.94
N LYS A 88 6.52 3.62 -2.16
CA LYS A 88 6.65 3.70 -0.70
C LYS A 88 7.74 4.67 -0.21
N PRO A 89 8.94 4.78 -0.82
CA PRO A 89 9.91 5.81 -0.44
C PRO A 89 9.38 7.24 -0.54
N VAL A 90 8.42 7.47 -1.44
CA VAL A 90 7.74 8.77 -1.61
C VAL A 90 6.53 8.87 -0.70
N SER A 91 5.61 7.91 -0.75
CA SER A 91 4.33 7.96 -0.01
C SER A 91 4.49 7.92 1.51
N LEU A 92 5.59 7.36 2.01
CA LEU A 92 5.93 7.31 3.44
C LEU A 92 6.84 8.48 3.89
N SER A 93 7.27 9.34 2.95
CA SER A 93 8.02 10.54 3.31
C SER A 93 7.08 11.71 3.59
N SER A 94 7.46 12.59 4.51
CA SER A 94 6.66 13.79 4.84
C SER A 94 6.41 14.66 3.61
N SER A 95 7.47 14.92 2.81
CA SER A 95 7.37 15.72 1.58
C SER A 95 6.48 15.04 0.54
N GLY A 96 6.66 13.74 0.33
CA GLY A 96 5.86 13.00 -0.66
C GLY A 96 4.39 12.90 -0.26
N ALA A 97 4.09 12.61 1.01
CA ALA A 97 2.72 12.58 1.51
C ALA A 97 2.01 13.94 1.36
N THR A 98 2.73 15.04 1.64
CA THR A 98 2.19 16.41 1.49
C THR A 98 1.86 16.75 0.04
N LEU A 99 2.61 16.20 -0.93
CA LEU A 99 2.34 16.39 -2.35
C LEU A 99 1.24 15.44 -2.87
N LEU A 100 1.27 14.17 -2.43
CA LEU A 100 0.33 13.14 -2.87
C LEU A 100 -1.10 13.42 -2.41
N ALA A 101 -1.26 13.80 -1.15
CA ALA A 101 -2.56 13.91 -0.53
C ALA A 101 -3.53 14.86 -1.26
N PRO A 102 -3.18 16.13 -1.56
CA PRO A 102 -4.08 17.02 -2.29
C PRO A 102 -4.30 16.57 -3.73
N LEU A 103 -3.25 16.08 -4.44
CA LEU A 103 -3.39 15.65 -5.83
C LEU A 103 -4.28 14.41 -5.97
N LEU A 104 -4.21 13.47 -5.04
CA LEU A 104 -5.12 12.32 -5.01
C LEU A 104 -6.53 12.76 -4.61
N LEU A 105 -6.68 13.64 -3.61
CA LEU A 105 -7.98 14.14 -3.16
C LEU A 105 -8.77 14.83 -4.28
N GLU A 106 -8.09 15.58 -5.15
CA GLU A 106 -8.68 16.21 -6.34
C GLU A 106 -9.29 15.17 -7.31
N GLN A 107 -8.77 13.95 -7.35
CA GLN A 107 -9.26 12.87 -8.21
C GLN A 107 -10.37 12.03 -7.56
N VAL A 108 -10.50 12.08 -6.24
CA VAL A 108 -11.55 11.36 -5.51
C VAL A 108 -12.92 11.90 -5.86
N HIS A 109 -13.84 10.99 -6.20
CA HIS A 109 -15.21 11.37 -6.56
C HIS A 109 -15.84 12.29 -5.50
N PRO A 110 -16.47 13.41 -5.89
CA PRO A 110 -17.03 14.37 -4.91
C PRO A 110 -18.02 13.75 -3.92
N ALA A 111 -18.84 12.81 -4.38
CA ALA A 111 -19.81 12.10 -3.53
C ALA A 111 -19.21 10.88 -2.79
N ALA A 112 -17.91 10.62 -2.88
CA ALA A 112 -17.29 9.56 -2.09
C ALA A 112 -17.31 9.94 -0.60
N GLN A 113 -17.73 9.00 0.22
CA GLN A 113 -17.76 9.13 1.68
C GLN A 113 -16.48 8.55 2.30
N THR A 114 -15.78 7.72 1.54
CA THR A 114 -14.62 6.98 2.02
C THR A 114 -13.65 6.71 0.89
N VAL A 115 -12.36 6.70 1.20
CA VAL A 115 -11.31 6.13 0.35
C VAL A 115 -10.85 4.80 0.94
N ALA A 116 -10.48 3.85 0.08
CA ALA A 116 -10.04 2.54 0.52
C ALA A 116 -8.90 2.03 -0.37
N GLY A 117 -8.10 1.06 0.11
CA GLY A 117 -7.11 0.43 -0.74
C GLY A 117 -6.53 -0.83 -0.13
N LEU A 118 -5.87 -1.65 -0.97
CA LEU A 118 -5.26 -2.89 -0.53
C LEU A 118 -3.93 -2.64 0.19
N THR A 119 -3.79 -3.21 1.37
CA THR A 119 -2.52 -3.13 2.13
C THR A 119 -1.36 -3.76 1.35
N LEU A 120 -0.11 -3.28 1.43
CA LEU A 120 0.48 -2.14 2.13
C LEU A 120 0.60 -0.88 1.24
N GLY A 121 0.46 -1.03 -0.10
CA GLY A 121 0.73 0.06 -1.05
C GLY A 121 -0.17 1.27 -0.82
N ALA A 122 -1.44 1.01 -0.56
CA ALA A 122 -2.44 2.04 -0.39
C ALA A 122 -2.53 2.62 1.04
N ASP A 123 -2.00 1.95 2.07
CA ASP A 123 -2.16 2.39 3.46
C ASP A 123 -1.72 3.85 3.70
N PRO A 124 -0.52 4.29 3.25
CA PRO A 124 -0.13 5.68 3.40
C PRO A 124 -1.00 6.64 2.57
N LEU A 125 -1.52 6.18 1.42
CA LEU A 125 -2.33 7.01 0.53
C LEU A 125 -3.71 7.31 1.13
N VAL A 126 -4.41 6.27 1.61
CA VAL A 126 -5.75 6.46 2.21
C VAL A 126 -5.66 7.32 3.46
N SER A 127 -4.62 7.15 4.28
CA SER A 127 -4.40 7.92 5.49
C SER A 127 -4.12 9.39 5.20
N CYS A 128 -3.20 9.70 4.27
CA CYS A 128 -2.87 11.08 3.96
C CYS A 128 -4.01 11.81 3.21
N VAL A 129 -4.78 11.11 2.36
CA VAL A 129 -5.94 11.68 1.67
C VAL A 129 -7.09 12.00 2.64
N ALA A 130 -7.38 11.10 3.59
CA ALA A 130 -8.39 11.37 4.62
C ALA A 130 -7.99 12.56 5.50
N MET A 131 -6.71 12.65 5.90
CA MET A 131 -6.19 13.81 6.63
C MET A 131 -6.33 15.10 5.83
N ALA A 132 -5.94 15.09 4.54
CA ALA A 132 -6.05 16.28 3.69
C ALA A 132 -7.51 16.71 3.48
N ALA A 133 -8.43 15.75 3.34
CA ALA A 133 -9.86 16.02 3.26
C ALA A 133 -10.39 16.71 4.53
N GLY A 134 -10.03 16.19 5.71
CA GLY A 134 -10.38 16.78 6.99
C GLY A 134 -9.86 18.21 7.15
N LEU A 135 -8.61 18.47 6.76
CA LEU A 135 -8.02 19.83 6.77
C LEU A 135 -8.73 20.77 5.78
N ALA A 136 -9.30 20.26 4.69
CA ALA A 136 -10.09 21.00 3.73
C ALA A 136 -11.58 21.12 4.12
N GLY A 137 -11.98 20.65 5.31
CA GLY A 137 -13.38 20.67 5.76
C GLY A 137 -14.30 19.63 5.11
N ARG A 138 -13.73 18.67 4.36
CA ARG A 138 -14.47 17.57 3.74
C ARG A 138 -14.43 16.34 4.63
N ARG A 139 -15.60 15.78 4.97
CA ARG A 139 -15.66 14.47 5.62
C ARG A 139 -15.39 13.37 4.60
N LEU A 140 -14.26 12.68 4.75
CA LEU A 140 -13.83 11.57 3.90
C LEU A 140 -12.99 10.63 4.77
N ASP A 141 -13.55 9.50 5.14
CA ASP A 141 -12.87 8.53 6.00
C ASP A 141 -11.96 7.58 5.18
N ALA A 142 -11.08 6.85 5.84
CA ALA A 142 -10.17 5.90 5.22
C ALA A 142 -10.44 4.47 5.69
N LEU A 143 -10.41 3.51 4.74
CA LEU A 143 -10.45 2.08 5.01
C LEU A 143 -9.21 1.39 4.46
N ILE A 144 -8.73 0.38 5.19
CA ILE A 144 -7.68 -0.52 4.73
C ILE A 144 -8.32 -1.86 4.37
N VAL A 145 -8.11 -2.32 3.15
CA VAL A 145 -8.51 -3.66 2.71
C VAL A 145 -7.33 -4.61 2.90
N ARG A 146 -7.53 -5.66 3.65
CA ARG A 146 -6.50 -6.65 3.97
C ARG A 146 -6.32 -7.64 2.83
N LYS A 147 -5.11 -8.18 2.67
CA LYS A 147 -4.82 -9.29 1.73
C LYS A 147 -5.40 -10.61 2.21
N GLU A 148 -5.48 -10.77 3.53
CA GLU A 148 -5.99 -11.94 4.23
C GLU A 148 -6.93 -11.50 5.36
N PRO A 149 -7.92 -12.31 5.72
CA PRO A 149 -8.82 -11.97 6.80
C PRO A 149 -8.06 -11.92 8.14
N LYS A 150 -8.60 -11.18 9.09
CA LYS A 150 -8.02 -11.11 10.43
C LYS A 150 -8.08 -12.51 11.07
N GLY A 151 -6.93 -13.05 11.42
CA GLY A 151 -6.80 -14.43 11.95
C GLY A 151 -7.45 -14.65 13.33
N HIS A 152 -7.76 -13.57 14.06
CA HIS A 152 -8.41 -13.59 15.36
C HIS A 152 -9.56 -12.60 15.40
N GLY A 153 -10.69 -13.00 16.02
CA GLY A 153 -11.88 -12.14 16.13
C GLY A 153 -12.86 -12.34 14.99
N THR A 154 -13.31 -11.24 14.37
CA THR A 154 -14.43 -11.22 13.41
C THR A 154 -14.09 -11.73 11.99
N GLY A 155 -12.86 -12.13 11.70
CA GLY A 155 -12.44 -12.48 10.33
C GLY A 155 -12.53 -11.31 9.34
N ALA A 156 -12.45 -10.07 9.84
CA ALA A 156 -12.67 -8.87 9.04
C ALA A 156 -11.63 -8.71 7.92
N TRP A 157 -12.13 -8.36 6.74
CA TRP A 157 -11.32 -8.01 5.57
C TRP A 157 -11.04 -6.52 5.45
N ILE A 158 -11.80 -5.70 6.16
CA ILE A 158 -11.76 -4.24 6.07
C ILE A 158 -11.57 -3.67 7.47
N GLU A 159 -10.64 -2.74 7.61
CA GLU A 159 -10.33 -2.02 8.84
C GLU A 159 -10.61 -0.52 8.64
N GLY A 160 -11.09 0.12 9.69
CA GLY A 160 -11.37 1.56 9.72
C GLY A 160 -12.79 1.89 10.13
N PRO A 161 -13.21 3.18 10.05
CA PRO A 161 -14.55 3.62 10.33
C PRO A 161 -15.50 3.21 9.20
N LEU A 162 -16.20 2.09 9.35
CA LEU A 162 -17.08 1.52 8.33
C LEU A 162 -18.26 2.47 8.05
N PRO A 163 -18.45 2.96 6.81
CA PRO A 163 -19.60 3.77 6.45
C PRO A 163 -20.86 2.90 6.34
N PRO A 164 -22.08 3.50 6.27
CA PRO A 164 -23.31 2.75 6.09
C PRO A 164 -23.30 1.96 4.76
N PRO A 165 -24.07 0.86 4.67
CA PRO A 165 -24.25 0.12 3.42
C PRO A 165 -24.69 1.03 2.28
N GLY A 166 -24.22 0.75 1.04
CA GLY A 166 -24.47 1.59 -0.12
C GLY A 166 -23.54 2.80 -0.26
N ALA A 167 -22.72 3.10 0.75
CA ALA A 167 -21.78 4.21 0.69
C ALA A 167 -20.87 4.11 -0.54
N ARG A 168 -20.59 5.26 -1.16
CA ARG A 168 -19.65 5.34 -2.29
C ARG A 168 -18.22 5.38 -1.77
N VAL A 169 -17.40 4.48 -2.29
CA VAL A 169 -15.97 4.35 -1.96
C VAL A 169 -15.14 4.55 -3.22
N THR A 170 -14.10 5.39 -3.16
CA THR A 170 -13.04 5.47 -4.18
C THR A 170 -11.85 4.64 -3.74
N VAL A 171 -11.39 3.72 -4.60
CA VAL A 171 -10.19 2.90 -4.31
C VAL A 171 -8.94 3.67 -4.70
N LEU A 172 -7.93 3.68 -3.82
CA LEU A 172 -6.60 4.23 -4.07
C LEU A 172 -5.60 3.09 -4.26
N GLU A 173 -4.64 3.29 -5.17
CA GLU A 173 -3.56 2.35 -5.42
C GLU A 173 -2.25 3.10 -5.65
N ASP A 174 -1.12 2.55 -5.22
CA ASP A 174 0.18 3.16 -5.47
C ASP A 174 0.64 2.93 -6.92
N VAL A 175 0.56 1.69 -7.42
CA VAL A 175 0.99 1.35 -8.77
C VAL A 175 0.03 0.34 -9.40
N VAL A 176 -0.61 0.73 -10.48
CA VAL A 176 -1.40 -0.19 -11.31
C VAL A 176 -0.52 -0.82 -12.39
N THR A 177 -0.49 -2.15 -12.43
CA THR A 177 0.08 -2.96 -13.51
C THR A 177 -1.04 -3.67 -14.26
N THR A 178 -1.41 -4.86 -13.83
CA THR A 178 -2.53 -5.64 -14.37
C THR A 178 -3.88 -5.34 -13.71
N GLY A 179 -3.91 -4.52 -12.65
CA GLY A 179 -5.12 -4.17 -11.91
C GLY A 179 -5.59 -5.19 -10.87
N ASN A 180 -4.91 -6.33 -10.72
CA ASN A 180 -5.33 -7.41 -9.81
C ASN A 180 -5.48 -6.99 -8.35
N SER A 181 -4.62 -6.12 -7.83
CA SER A 181 -4.71 -5.59 -6.46
C SER A 181 -5.98 -4.76 -6.27
N CYS A 182 -6.24 -3.86 -7.22
CA CYS A 182 -7.45 -3.04 -7.22
C CYS A 182 -8.71 -3.91 -7.29
N LEU A 183 -8.75 -4.90 -8.19
CA LEU A 183 -9.90 -5.80 -8.35
C LEU A 183 -10.18 -6.57 -7.05
N LYS A 184 -9.15 -7.05 -6.36
CA LYS A 184 -9.31 -7.70 -5.04
C LYS A 184 -9.90 -6.74 -4.01
N ALA A 185 -9.39 -5.51 -3.92
CA ALA A 185 -9.93 -4.51 -3.01
C ALA A 185 -11.39 -4.19 -3.32
N VAL A 186 -11.71 -3.95 -4.59
CA VAL A 186 -13.07 -3.66 -5.06
C VAL A 186 -14.02 -4.81 -4.75
N GLN A 187 -13.61 -6.05 -4.99
CA GLN A 187 -14.41 -7.22 -4.68
C GLN A 187 -14.80 -7.23 -3.18
N ARG A 188 -13.82 -7.07 -2.28
CA ARG A 188 -14.08 -7.06 -0.82
C ARG A 188 -14.99 -5.91 -0.39
N LEU A 189 -14.81 -4.75 -0.98
CA LEU A 189 -15.67 -3.59 -0.68
C LEU A 189 -17.09 -3.80 -1.19
N ARG A 190 -17.28 -4.35 -2.39
CA ARG A 190 -18.61 -4.69 -2.93
C ARG A 190 -19.29 -5.80 -2.14
N GLU A 191 -18.56 -6.83 -1.71
CA GLU A 191 -19.06 -7.90 -0.81
C GLU A 191 -19.52 -7.32 0.53
N ALA A 192 -18.89 -6.25 1.02
CA ALA A 192 -19.30 -5.52 2.22
C ALA A 192 -20.48 -4.54 1.99
N GLY A 193 -21.05 -4.50 0.77
CA GLY A 193 -22.22 -3.69 0.45
C GLY A 193 -21.91 -2.26 0.01
N TYR A 194 -20.64 -1.93 -0.32
CA TYR A 194 -20.28 -0.59 -0.78
C TYR A 194 -20.33 -0.44 -2.30
N THR A 195 -20.58 0.78 -2.76
CA THR A 195 -20.58 1.15 -4.18
C THR A 195 -19.19 1.60 -4.59
N VAL A 196 -18.52 0.85 -5.47
CA VAL A 196 -17.20 1.18 -6.01
C VAL A 196 -17.27 1.25 -7.52
N GLN A 197 -16.93 2.41 -8.07
CA GLN A 197 -16.92 2.68 -9.52
C GLN A 197 -15.61 3.30 -9.99
N GLU A 198 -14.75 3.77 -9.08
CA GLU A 198 -13.53 4.48 -9.42
C GLU A 198 -12.31 3.94 -8.66
N VAL A 199 -11.20 3.90 -9.39
CA VAL A 199 -9.86 3.64 -8.87
C VAL A 199 -9.00 4.85 -9.22
N VAL A 200 -8.26 5.38 -8.24
CA VAL A 200 -7.29 6.43 -8.43
C VAL A 200 -5.90 5.90 -8.08
N ALA A 201 -5.01 5.90 -9.06
CA ALA A 201 -3.65 5.42 -8.90
C ALA A 201 -2.63 6.57 -8.87
N VAL A 202 -1.51 6.38 -8.17
CA VAL A 202 -0.38 7.30 -8.28
C VAL A 202 0.30 7.09 -9.63
N VAL A 203 0.60 5.85 -10.00
CA VAL A 203 1.24 5.50 -11.28
C VAL A 203 0.46 4.39 -11.97
N ASP A 204 0.11 4.61 -13.25
CA ASP A 204 -0.34 3.55 -14.16
C ASP A 204 0.84 3.13 -15.05
N ARG A 205 1.19 1.85 -15.02
CA ARG A 205 2.26 1.28 -15.85
C ARG A 205 1.81 0.91 -17.26
N GLN A 206 0.52 1.05 -17.55
CA GLN A 206 -0.09 0.72 -18.84
C GLN A 206 0.12 -0.75 -19.28
N GLU A 207 0.12 -1.68 -18.31
CA GLU A 207 0.31 -3.12 -18.54
C GLU A 207 -1.00 -3.91 -18.51
N GLY A 208 -2.09 -3.30 -19.00
CA GLY A 208 -3.41 -3.92 -19.12
C GLY A 208 -4.36 -3.64 -17.95
N GLY A 209 -3.92 -2.93 -16.91
CA GLY A 209 -4.74 -2.63 -15.72
C GLY A 209 -5.99 -1.83 -16.05
N GLN A 210 -5.88 -0.83 -16.93
CA GLN A 210 -7.03 -0.03 -17.35
C GLN A 210 -8.13 -0.87 -18.01
N ALA A 211 -7.75 -1.78 -18.92
CA ALA A 211 -8.70 -2.65 -19.59
C ALA A 211 -9.36 -3.64 -18.62
N ALA A 212 -8.57 -4.22 -17.69
CA ALA A 212 -9.08 -5.14 -16.68
C ALA A 212 -10.07 -4.45 -15.72
N LEU A 213 -9.78 -3.23 -15.29
CA LEU A 213 -10.67 -2.45 -14.45
C LEU A 213 -11.94 -2.03 -15.19
N ALA A 214 -11.82 -1.59 -16.45
CA ALA A 214 -12.97 -1.25 -17.29
C ALA A 214 -13.92 -2.44 -17.50
N ALA A 215 -13.39 -3.64 -17.70
CA ALA A 215 -14.18 -4.87 -17.80
C ALA A 215 -14.96 -5.20 -16.52
N ALA A 216 -14.49 -4.72 -15.35
CA ALA A 216 -15.17 -4.84 -14.06
C ALA A 216 -16.11 -3.65 -13.74
N GLY A 217 -16.38 -2.77 -14.73
CA GLY A 217 -17.21 -1.57 -14.56
C GLY A 217 -16.56 -0.49 -13.70
N LEU A 218 -15.24 -0.36 -13.78
CA LEU A 218 -14.47 0.61 -12.99
C LEU A 218 -13.77 1.61 -13.92
N HIS A 219 -13.70 2.86 -13.47
CA HIS A 219 -12.94 3.91 -14.11
C HIS A 219 -11.60 4.09 -13.41
N LEU A 220 -10.49 3.92 -14.15
CA LEU A 220 -9.15 4.21 -13.66
C LEU A 220 -8.78 5.66 -13.98
N LYS A 221 -8.36 6.40 -12.97
CA LYS A 221 -7.65 7.67 -13.08
C LYS A 221 -6.25 7.46 -12.51
N SER A 222 -5.24 8.11 -13.09
CA SER A 222 -3.88 8.07 -12.54
C SER A 222 -3.26 9.46 -12.51
N LEU A 223 -2.43 9.71 -11.49
CA LEU A 223 -1.67 10.94 -11.44
C LEU A 223 -0.59 10.94 -12.54
N PHE A 224 0.05 9.79 -12.74
CA PHE A 224 1.13 9.65 -13.71
C PHE A 224 1.03 8.34 -14.48
N LEU A 225 1.50 8.35 -15.72
CA LEU A 225 1.85 7.15 -16.47
C LEU A 225 3.32 6.82 -16.23
N LEU A 226 3.72 5.57 -16.50
CA LEU A 226 5.10 5.11 -16.33
C LEU A 226 6.08 6.02 -17.11
N GLU A 227 5.75 6.40 -18.33
CA GLU A 227 6.57 7.27 -19.17
C GLU A 227 6.90 8.62 -18.51
N HIS A 228 5.96 9.20 -17.76
CA HIS A 228 6.16 10.48 -17.08
C HIS A 228 7.26 10.45 -16.01
N ILE A 229 7.55 9.27 -15.45
CA ILE A 229 8.53 9.12 -14.37
C ILE A 229 9.78 8.34 -14.79
N SER A 230 9.76 7.72 -15.98
CA SER A 230 10.88 6.92 -16.51
C SER A 230 11.79 7.71 -17.44
N THR A 231 11.33 8.83 -17.97
CA THR A 231 12.14 9.73 -18.78
C THR A 231 13.11 10.49 -17.86
N PRO A 232 14.43 10.52 -18.15
CA PRO A 232 15.36 11.34 -17.40
C PRO A 232 14.88 12.80 -17.47
N LEU A 233 14.70 13.41 -16.32
CA LEU A 233 14.49 14.85 -16.27
C LEU A 233 15.79 15.48 -16.72
N GLU A 234 15.78 16.06 -17.92
CA GLU A 234 16.89 16.91 -18.36
C GLU A 234 17.12 17.96 -17.27
N HIS A 235 18.35 18.09 -16.86
CA HIS A 235 18.76 19.13 -15.93
C HIS A 235 18.41 20.47 -16.58
N GLN A 236 17.28 21.04 -16.23
CA GLN A 236 17.08 22.46 -16.45
C GLN A 236 18.04 23.19 -15.52
N PRO A 237 18.89 24.07 -16.09
CA PRO A 237 19.93 24.79 -15.36
C PRO A 237 19.36 25.70 -14.27
#